data_2a4d74f05be6e3634a3ca4c525485c5d
#
_entry.id   2a4d74f05be6e3634a3ca4c525485c5d
#
_cell.length_a   1.000
_cell.length_b   1.000
_cell.length_c   1.000
_cell.angle_alpha   90.00
_cell.angle_beta   90.00
_cell.angle_gamma   90.00
#
_symmetry.space_group_name_H-M   'P 1'
#
loop_
_entity.id
_entity.type
_entity.pdbx_description
1 polymer ?
#
loop_
_entity_poly.entity_id
_entity_poly.type
_entity_poly.pdbx_seq_one_letter_code
_entity_poly.pdbx_strand_id
1 'polypeptide(L)'
;LKIGDYFYSDGTWSDGGLRKIYTDGSMKIASPKPAPVLQTKSEIERRVIGIVFQTDPSRIGTAEKSKLGEGNVHGLVMALKNTATDIQWSHEENNLEDVKDCWSKSEIYSDISGLHNYTKILDHANSIGGIEAYPAFEAVEKWNDMYSINEYRPPRNTTGWFIPSSGQWWDI
;
A
#
# COMPACT_ATOMS: atom_id res chain seq x y z
N LEU A 1 2.11 -5.02 -15.53
CA LEU A 1 1.38 -4.39 -14.43
C LEU A 1 0.71 -3.11 -14.94
N LYS A 2 -0.54 -2.90 -14.59
CA LYS A 2 -1.31 -1.70 -14.89
C LYS A 2 -2.31 -1.41 -13.76
N ILE A 3 -2.80 -0.18 -13.71
CA ILE A 3 -3.85 0.20 -12.74
C ILE A 3 -5.07 -0.71 -12.95
N GLY A 4 -5.64 -1.19 -11.84
CA GLY A 4 -6.77 -2.11 -11.83
C GLY A 4 -6.40 -3.60 -11.94
N ASP A 5 -5.13 -3.96 -12.05
CA ASP A 5 -4.70 -5.37 -12.01
C ASP A 5 -4.91 -5.96 -10.62
N TYR A 6 -5.29 -7.24 -10.57
CA TYR A 6 -5.26 -8.03 -9.34
C TYR A 6 -3.80 -8.28 -8.93
N PHE A 7 -3.50 -8.08 -7.65
CA PHE A 7 -2.21 -8.42 -7.06
C PHE A 7 -2.37 -9.60 -6.08
N TYR A 8 -1.48 -10.58 -6.18
CA TYR A 8 -1.60 -11.86 -5.48
C TYR A 8 -0.61 -12.02 -4.34
N SER A 9 -0.93 -12.95 -3.43
CA SER A 9 -0.11 -13.31 -2.27
C SER A 9 1.26 -13.92 -2.61
N ASP A 10 1.49 -14.29 -3.87
CA ASP A 10 2.77 -14.78 -4.39
C ASP A 10 3.61 -13.68 -5.08
N GLY A 11 3.12 -12.43 -5.09
CA GLY A 11 3.81 -11.29 -5.72
C GLY A 11 3.58 -11.17 -7.22
N THR A 12 2.72 -11.98 -7.79
CA THR A 12 2.33 -11.89 -9.20
C THR A 12 1.04 -11.06 -9.37
N TRP A 13 0.67 -10.81 -10.61
CA TRP A 13 -0.53 -10.02 -10.95
C TRP A 13 -1.24 -10.58 -12.19
N SER A 14 -2.49 -10.19 -12.37
CA SER A 14 -3.25 -10.46 -13.59
C SER A 14 -4.28 -9.36 -13.87
N ASP A 15 -4.80 -9.33 -15.09
CA ASP A 15 -5.79 -8.35 -15.53
C ASP A 15 -7.04 -8.35 -14.64
N GLY A 16 -7.29 -7.24 -13.95
CA GLY A 16 -8.49 -7.01 -13.13
C GLY A 16 -9.66 -6.39 -13.89
N GLY A 17 -9.50 -6.17 -15.21
CA GLY A 17 -10.58 -5.74 -16.10
C GLY A 17 -10.74 -4.24 -16.31
N LEU A 18 -9.96 -3.39 -15.64
CA LEU A 18 -10.00 -1.95 -15.91
C LEU A 18 -9.50 -1.65 -17.32
N ARG A 19 -10.28 -0.90 -18.11
CA ARG A 19 -9.97 -0.56 -19.50
C ARG A 19 -9.71 0.93 -19.70
N LYS A 20 -10.38 1.77 -18.94
CA LYS A 20 -10.23 3.23 -19.03
C LYS A 20 -10.75 3.89 -17.77
N ILE A 21 -10.09 4.95 -17.34
CA ILE A 21 -10.57 5.91 -16.35
C ILE A 21 -10.85 7.20 -17.14
N TYR A 22 -12.04 7.77 -16.98
CA TYR A 22 -12.43 9.02 -17.60
C TYR A 22 -12.11 10.21 -16.68
N THR A 23 -12.09 11.41 -17.23
CA THR A 23 -11.77 12.64 -16.48
C THR A 23 -12.81 13.00 -15.40
N ASP A 24 -14.01 12.46 -15.49
CA ASP A 24 -15.06 12.60 -14.47
C ASP A 24 -14.97 11.55 -13.35
N GLY A 25 -13.92 10.70 -13.35
CA GLY A 25 -13.72 9.61 -12.40
C GLY A 25 -14.49 8.33 -12.72
N SER A 26 -15.34 8.32 -13.76
CA SER A 26 -16.00 7.09 -14.17
C SER A 26 -15.01 6.10 -14.80
N MET A 27 -15.35 4.81 -14.74
CA MET A 27 -14.48 3.73 -15.20
C MET A 27 -15.16 2.83 -16.24
N LYS A 28 -14.41 2.45 -17.27
CA LYS A 28 -14.81 1.38 -18.19
C LYS A 28 -14.17 0.07 -17.75
N ILE A 29 -15.00 -0.90 -17.40
CA ILE A 29 -14.58 -2.26 -17.05
C ILE A 29 -14.86 -3.20 -18.21
N ALA A 30 -14.01 -4.21 -18.39
CA ALA A 30 -14.23 -5.28 -19.38
C ALA A 30 -15.53 -6.04 -19.11
N SER A 31 -16.21 -6.46 -20.18
CA SER A 31 -17.38 -7.32 -20.08
C SER A 31 -17.17 -8.53 -21.01
N PRO A 32 -17.07 -9.75 -20.46
CA PRO A 32 -17.08 -10.08 -19.03
C PRO A 32 -15.82 -9.56 -18.32
N LYS A 33 -15.95 -9.27 -17.02
CA LYS A 33 -14.80 -8.91 -16.18
C LYS A 33 -13.89 -10.15 -16.02
N PRO A 34 -12.56 -10.05 -16.22
CA PRO A 34 -11.66 -11.16 -16.01
C PRO A 34 -11.76 -11.68 -14.57
N ALA A 35 -11.83 -13.00 -14.43
CA ALA A 35 -11.79 -13.65 -13.12
C ALA A 35 -10.34 -13.69 -12.59
N PRO A 36 -10.14 -13.61 -11.25
CA PRO A 36 -8.83 -13.84 -10.66
C PRO A 36 -8.31 -15.26 -10.99
N VAL A 37 -7.01 -15.35 -11.25
CA VAL A 37 -6.34 -16.64 -11.49
C VAL A 37 -5.79 -17.15 -10.16
N LEU A 38 -6.54 -17.95 -9.43
CA LEU A 38 -6.22 -18.39 -8.08
C LEU A 38 -5.27 -19.58 -8.01
N GLN A 39 -5.10 -20.31 -9.12
CA GLN A 39 -4.13 -21.41 -9.23
C GLN A 39 -3.11 -21.10 -10.32
N THR A 40 -1.85 -21.39 -10.05
CA THR A 40 -0.79 -21.30 -11.06
C THR A 40 -0.72 -22.60 -11.86
N LYS A 41 0.05 -22.62 -12.96
CA LYS A 41 0.31 -23.84 -13.74
C LYS A 41 1.03 -24.94 -12.93
N SER A 42 1.64 -24.55 -11.81
CA SER A 42 2.29 -25.47 -10.85
C SER A 42 1.36 -25.87 -9.70
N GLU A 43 0.04 -25.66 -9.84
CA GLU A 43 -0.98 -25.95 -8.83
C GLU A 43 -0.78 -25.21 -7.48
N ILE A 44 0.04 -24.16 -7.47
CA ILE A 44 0.24 -23.33 -6.29
C ILE A 44 -0.98 -22.43 -6.11
N GLU A 45 -1.67 -22.61 -5.00
CA GLU A 45 -2.78 -21.73 -4.62
C GLU A 45 -2.28 -20.35 -4.24
N ARG A 46 -2.95 -19.32 -4.73
CA ARG A 46 -2.69 -17.92 -4.41
C ARG A 46 -4.00 -17.17 -4.20
N ARG A 47 -3.93 -16.04 -3.49
CA ARG A 47 -5.09 -15.21 -3.19
C ARG A 47 -4.89 -13.81 -3.74
N VAL A 48 -5.97 -13.15 -4.14
CA VAL A 48 -5.92 -11.72 -4.42
C VAL A 48 -5.83 -11.00 -3.09
N ILE A 49 -4.77 -10.25 -2.87
CA ILE A 49 -4.55 -9.46 -1.63
C ILE A 49 -4.69 -7.95 -1.87
N GLY A 50 -4.70 -7.51 -3.12
CA GLY A 50 -4.84 -6.10 -3.44
C GLY A 50 -5.11 -5.82 -4.91
N ILE A 51 -5.30 -4.54 -5.20
CA ILE A 51 -5.47 -3.99 -6.54
C ILE A 51 -4.37 -2.95 -6.78
N VAL A 52 -3.76 -3.00 -7.96
CA VAL A 52 -2.78 -1.99 -8.37
C VAL A 52 -3.51 -0.66 -8.62
N PHE A 53 -3.10 0.41 -7.92
CA PHE A 53 -3.73 1.73 -8.07
C PHE A 53 -2.80 2.78 -8.68
N GLN A 54 -1.48 2.58 -8.62
CA GLN A 54 -0.51 3.53 -9.17
C GLN A 54 0.63 2.80 -9.87
N THR A 55 1.00 3.24 -11.08
CA THR A 55 2.11 2.69 -11.88
C THR A 55 3.02 3.77 -12.47
N ASP A 56 2.72 5.05 -12.23
CA ASP A 56 3.58 6.16 -12.62
C ASP A 56 4.79 6.23 -11.69
N PRO A 57 6.03 6.05 -12.20
CA PRO A 57 7.23 6.11 -11.36
C PRO A 57 7.44 7.44 -10.64
N SER A 58 6.88 8.54 -11.18
CA SER A 58 6.96 9.86 -10.54
C SER A 58 6.06 9.99 -9.31
N ARG A 59 5.10 9.07 -9.14
CA ARG A 59 4.17 8.98 -8.01
C ARG A 59 4.56 7.92 -6.97
N ILE A 60 5.69 7.25 -7.16
CA ILE A 60 6.23 6.27 -6.23
C ILE A 60 7.35 6.93 -5.42
N GLY A 61 7.26 6.84 -4.11
CA GLY A 61 8.19 7.50 -3.19
C GLY A 61 9.62 6.98 -3.27
N THR A 62 10.55 7.79 -2.79
CA THR A 62 11.97 7.44 -2.77
C THR A 62 12.26 6.29 -1.82
N ALA A 63 11.52 6.18 -0.70
CA ALA A 63 11.72 5.11 0.28
C ALA A 63 11.38 3.73 -0.31
N GLU A 64 10.30 3.61 -1.11
CA GLU A 64 9.92 2.39 -1.81
C GLU A 64 10.99 1.97 -2.81
N LYS A 65 11.48 2.92 -3.61
CA LYS A 65 12.56 2.70 -4.58
C LYS A 65 13.87 2.28 -3.92
N SER A 66 14.22 2.91 -2.81
CA SER A 66 15.43 2.57 -2.06
C SER A 66 15.35 1.17 -1.43
N LYS A 67 14.17 0.79 -0.90
CA LYS A 67 13.98 -0.50 -0.23
C LYS A 67 14.08 -1.69 -1.17
N LEU A 68 13.57 -1.56 -2.39
CA LEU A 68 13.51 -2.64 -3.39
C LEU A 68 14.55 -2.52 -4.51
N GLY A 69 15.22 -1.38 -4.62
CA GLY A 69 16.02 -1.01 -5.78
C GLY A 69 15.17 -0.31 -6.85
N GLU A 70 15.68 0.79 -7.39
CA GLU A 70 14.91 1.72 -8.25
C GLU A 70 14.23 1.04 -9.45
N GLY A 71 14.90 0.07 -10.09
CA GLY A 71 14.34 -0.66 -11.23
C GLY A 71 13.36 -1.77 -10.88
N ASN A 72 13.15 -2.07 -9.60
CA ASN A 72 12.31 -3.19 -9.14
C ASN A 72 10.92 -2.76 -8.65
N VAL A 73 10.68 -1.44 -8.52
CA VAL A 73 9.37 -0.94 -8.11
C VAL A 73 8.52 -0.63 -9.33
N HIS A 74 7.46 -1.39 -9.51
CA HIS A 74 6.60 -1.32 -10.69
C HIS A 74 5.24 -0.70 -10.44
N GLY A 75 4.87 -0.46 -9.18
CA GLY A 75 3.58 0.14 -8.81
C GLY A 75 3.27 0.03 -7.33
N LEU A 76 2.18 0.68 -6.93
CA LEU A 76 1.62 0.61 -5.59
C LEU A 76 0.31 -0.18 -5.62
N VAL A 77 0.06 -0.91 -4.55
CA VAL A 77 -1.08 -1.81 -4.39
C VAL A 77 -1.90 -1.39 -3.18
N MET A 78 -3.21 -1.25 -3.36
CA MET A 78 -4.16 -1.05 -2.27
C MET A 78 -4.72 -2.39 -1.82
N ALA A 79 -4.74 -2.64 -0.52
CA ALA A 79 -5.33 -3.84 0.06
C ALA A 79 -6.85 -3.91 -0.18
N LEU A 80 -7.41 -5.13 -0.24
CA LEU A 80 -8.86 -5.34 -0.45
C LEU A 80 -9.71 -5.08 0.80
N LYS A 81 -9.08 -4.95 1.94
CA LYS A 81 -9.74 -4.69 3.22
C LYS A 81 -8.95 -3.66 4.02
N ASN A 82 -9.64 -2.99 4.92
CA ASN A 82 -9.00 -2.22 5.97
C ASN A 82 -8.36 -3.17 7.00
N THR A 83 -7.19 -2.80 7.50
CA THR A 83 -6.52 -3.54 8.59
C THR A 83 -7.31 -3.47 9.89
N ALA A 84 -8.01 -2.35 10.10
CA ALA A 84 -8.90 -2.11 11.23
C ALA A 84 -9.96 -1.06 10.85
N THR A 85 -11.02 -0.95 11.65
CA THR A 85 -12.04 0.09 11.59
C THR A 85 -12.15 0.76 12.94
N ASP A 86 -12.51 2.03 12.96
CA ASP A 86 -12.71 2.82 14.18
C ASP A 86 -11.50 2.78 15.15
N ILE A 87 -10.29 2.79 14.56
CA ILE A 87 -9.04 2.74 15.30
C ILE A 87 -8.41 4.13 15.40
N GLN A 88 -7.88 4.45 16.56
CA GLN A 88 -7.16 5.69 16.79
C GLN A 88 -5.83 5.69 16.01
N TRP A 89 -5.47 6.83 15.44
CA TRP A 89 -4.22 7.00 14.71
C TRP A 89 -3.02 6.86 15.64
N SER A 90 -3.03 7.59 16.74
CA SER A 90 -1.99 7.63 17.76
C SER A 90 -2.59 7.98 19.12
N HIS A 91 -2.00 7.51 20.20
CA HIS A 91 -2.21 7.98 21.57
C HIS A 91 -1.28 9.14 21.92
N GLU A 92 -0.27 9.40 21.08
CA GLU A 92 0.75 10.44 21.26
C GLU A 92 0.46 11.64 20.36
N GLU A 93 0.61 12.84 20.92
CA GLU A 93 0.52 14.11 20.20
C GLU A 93 1.93 14.64 19.92
N ASN A 94 2.69 13.93 19.09
CA ASN A 94 4.05 14.31 18.75
C ASN A 94 4.16 14.75 17.29
N ASN A 95 4.77 15.90 17.07
CA ASN A 95 5.22 16.29 15.73
C ASN A 95 6.61 15.72 15.50
N LEU A 96 6.75 14.82 14.50
CA LEU A 96 8.01 14.19 14.16
C LEU A 96 8.73 15.05 13.11
N GLU A 97 9.96 15.50 13.42
CA GLU A 97 10.74 16.40 12.55
C GLU A 97 10.93 15.87 11.13
N ASP A 98 11.03 14.56 10.97
CA ASP A 98 11.25 13.90 9.68
C ASP A 98 9.95 13.54 8.93
N VAL A 99 8.79 13.88 9.48
CA VAL A 99 7.48 13.69 8.86
C VAL A 99 6.94 15.04 8.45
N LYS A 100 6.80 15.28 7.16
CA LYS A 100 6.44 16.57 6.60
C LYS A 100 4.97 16.92 6.86
N ASP A 101 4.73 18.10 7.43
CA ASP A 101 3.41 18.71 7.47
C ASP A 101 3.05 19.32 6.10
N CYS A 102 1.82 19.11 5.67
CA CYS A 102 1.29 19.64 4.41
C CYS A 102 0.16 20.64 4.68
N TRP A 103 0.35 21.90 4.28
CA TRP A 103 -0.58 23.01 4.57
C TRP A 103 -1.37 23.51 3.36
N SER A 104 -1.02 23.08 2.15
CA SER A 104 -1.68 23.45 0.91
C SER A 104 -2.09 22.23 0.08
N LYS A 105 -3.07 22.41 -0.81
CA LYS A 105 -3.48 21.33 -1.74
C LYS A 105 -2.30 20.81 -2.57
N SER A 106 -1.40 21.69 -2.99
CA SER A 106 -0.23 21.31 -3.78
C SER A 106 0.74 20.45 -2.97
N GLU A 107 0.99 20.80 -1.70
CA GLU A 107 1.83 20.00 -0.81
C GLU A 107 1.21 18.65 -0.50
N ILE A 108 -0.09 18.63 -0.18
CA ILE A 108 -0.86 17.40 0.06
C ILE A 108 -0.76 16.46 -1.15
N TYR A 109 -1.03 16.97 -2.36
CA TYR A 109 -0.96 16.16 -3.59
C TYR A 109 0.46 15.67 -3.90
N SER A 110 1.48 16.48 -3.63
CA SER A 110 2.88 16.14 -3.90
C SER A 110 3.51 15.24 -2.84
N ASP A 111 2.86 15.05 -1.69
CA ASP A 111 3.38 14.17 -0.64
C ASP A 111 3.15 12.70 -1.00
N ILE A 112 4.21 12.06 -1.49
CA ILE A 112 4.27 10.64 -1.82
C ILE A 112 5.20 9.86 -0.88
N SER A 113 5.36 10.34 0.36
CA SER A 113 6.33 9.83 1.35
C SER A 113 5.75 8.77 2.28
N GLY A 114 4.70 8.03 1.89
CA GLY A 114 3.97 7.12 2.78
C GLY A 114 4.86 6.11 3.49
N LEU A 115 5.69 5.36 2.77
CA LEU A 115 6.61 4.39 3.38
C LEU A 115 7.67 5.07 4.26
N HIS A 116 8.19 6.25 3.86
CA HIS A 116 9.12 7.03 4.67
C HIS A 116 8.47 7.44 5.99
N ASN A 117 7.31 8.10 5.94
CA ASN A 117 6.57 8.54 7.12
C ASN A 117 6.21 7.36 8.03
N TYR A 118 5.75 6.26 7.42
CA TYR A 118 5.43 5.03 8.13
C TYR A 118 6.63 4.50 8.91
N THR A 119 7.80 4.42 8.28
CA THR A 119 9.04 3.94 8.91
C THR A 119 9.46 4.86 10.06
N LYS A 120 9.39 6.19 9.87
CA LYS A 120 9.74 7.16 10.92
C LYS A 120 8.83 7.06 12.15
N ILE A 121 7.54 6.82 11.93
CA ILE A 121 6.60 6.61 13.05
C ILE A 121 6.90 5.30 13.78
N LEU A 122 7.25 4.22 13.07
CA LEU A 122 7.67 2.97 13.72
C LEU A 122 8.96 3.14 14.52
N ASP A 123 9.94 3.85 13.99
CA ASP A 123 11.20 4.14 14.68
C ASP A 123 10.93 4.95 15.97
N HIS A 124 10.07 5.96 15.89
CA HIS A 124 9.66 6.75 17.05
C HIS A 124 8.92 5.88 18.08
N ALA A 125 7.95 5.08 17.65
CA ALA A 125 7.21 4.16 18.53
C ALA A 125 8.16 3.23 19.32
N ASN A 126 9.15 2.68 18.64
CA ASN A 126 10.17 1.85 19.29
C ASN A 126 11.00 2.64 20.32
N SER A 127 11.25 3.93 20.07
CA SER A 127 12.03 4.78 20.99
C SER A 127 11.28 5.15 22.27
N ILE A 128 9.95 5.18 22.22
CA ILE A 128 9.09 5.54 23.38
C ILE A 128 8.49 4.34 24.11
N GLY A 129 8.87 3.12 23.73
CA GLY A 129 8.53 1.91 24.48
C GLY A 129 7.62 0.91 23.76
N GLY A 130 7.11 1.22 22.55
CA GLY A 130 6.38 0.24 21.75
C GLY A 130 5.37 0.82 20.78
N ILE A 131 4.91 -0.04 19.87
CA ILE A 131 3.97 0.32 18.80
C ILE A 131 2.54 0.57 19.32
N GLU A 132 2.23 0.19 20.55
CA GLU A 132 0.94 0.38 21.20
C GLU A 132 0.54 1.86 21.27
N ALA A 133 1.52 2.76 21.26
CA ALA A 133 1.28 4.20 21.16
C ALA A 133 0.65 4.62 19.82
N TYR A 134 0.74 3.76 18.81
CA TYR A 134 0.26 4.00 17.44
C TYR A 134 -0.63 2.86 16.94
N PRO A 135 -1.88 2.72 17.44
CA PRO A 135 -2.76 1.58 17.14
C PRO A 135 -3.00 1.33 15.66
N ALA A 136 -3.13 2.40 14.83
CA ALA A 136 -3.32 2.25 13.39
C ALA A 136 -2.10 1.58 12.71
N PHE A 137 -0.90 1.89 13.18
CA PHE A 137 0.34 1.31 12.68
C PHE A 137 0.54 -0.11 13.18
N GLU A 138 0.19 -0.38 14.43
CA GLU A 138 0.18 -1.75 14.99
C GLU A 138 -0.73 -2.68 14.18
N ALA A 139 -1.89 -2.20 13.75
CA ALA A 139 -2.82 -2.97 12.93
C ALA A 139 -2.20 -3.36 11.58
N VAL A 140 -1.41 -2.47 10.95
CA VAL A 140 -0.69 -2.77 9.70
C VAL A 140 0.48 -3.72 9.95
N GLU A 141 1.24 -3.55 11.04
CA GLU A 141 2.36 -4.44 11.38
C GLU A 141 1.89 -5.88 11.64
N LYS A 142 0.71 -6.08 12.18
CA LYS A 142 0.11 -7.43 12.32
C LYS A 142 -0.09 -8.12 10.96
N TRP A 143 -0.29 -7.37 9.88
CA TRP A 143 -0.37 -7.92 8.52
C TRP A 143 1.01 -8.16 7.91
N ASN A 144 2.00 -7.35 8.27
CA ASN A 144 3.39 -7.48 7.84
C ASN A 144 4.13 -8.63 8.55
N ASP A 145 3.64 -9.05 9.72
CA ASP A 145 4.29 -10.11 10.51
C ASP A 145 4.40 -11.40 9.71
N MET A 146 5.64 -11.79 9.42
CA MET A 146 5.94 -12.99 8.64
C MET A 146 5.61 -14.30 9.37
N TYR A 147 5.41 -14.25 10.68
CA TYR A 147 5.05 -15.39 11.52
C TYR A 147 3.54 -15.53 11.73
N SER A 148 2.78 -14.47 11.42
CA SER A 148 1.32 -14.52 11.53
C SER A 148 0.69 -15.28 10.37
N ILE A 149 -0.36 -16.05 10.69
CA ILE A 149 -1.22 -16.68 9.67
C ILE A 149 -2.28 -15.65 9.31
N ASN A 150 -1.99 -14.81 8.32
CA ASN A 150 -3.00 -13.90 7.80
C ASN A 150 -3.08 -13.98 6.27
N GLU A 151 -4.29 -13.84 5.76
CA GLU A 151 -4.59 -13.98 4.33
C GLU A 151 -4.05 -12.81 3.48
N TYR A 152 -3.72 -11.67 4.12
CA TYR A 152 -3.21 -10.45 3.49
C TYR A 152 -1.71 -10.26 3.67
N ARG A 153 -0.99 -11.26 4.18
CA ARG A 153 0.46 -11.16 4.33
C ARG A 153 1.12 -10.77 2.99
N PRO A 154 1.95 -9.71 2.99
CA PRO A 154 2.58 -9.25 1.77
C PRO A 154 3.68 -10.23 1.31
N PRO A 155 3.89 -10.38 -0.01
CA PRO A 155 5.02 -11.14 -0.55
C PRO A 155 6.37 -10.55 -0.12
N ARG A 156 7.38 -11.41 0.04
CA ARG A 156 8.72 -11.00 0.50
C ARG A 156 9.45 -10.02 -0.44
N ASN A 157 9.08 -10.00 -1.72
CA ASN A 157 9.65 -9.12 -2.74
C ASN A 157 8.89 -7.78 -2.86
N THR A 158 8.19 -7.37 -1.82
CA THR A 158 7.48 -6.09 -1.73
C THR A 158 7.99 -5.24 -0.57
N THR A 159 7.54 -4.00 -0.47
CA THR A 159 7.83 -3.13 0.68
C THR A 159 7.13 -3.58 1.97
N GLY A 160 6.18 -4.50 1.88
CA GLY A 160 5.17 -4.72 2.91
C GLY A 160 4.04 -3.67 2.80
N TRP A 161 3.03 -3.83 3.63
CA TRP A 161 1.96 -2.86 3.79
C TRP A 161 2.44 -1.66 4.60
N PHE A 162 1.98 -0.48 4.24
CA PHE A 162 2.21 0.76 4.97
C PHE A 162 1.00 1.68 4.84
N ILE A 163 0.87 2.65 5.71
CA ILE A 163 -0.17 3.67 5.63
C ILE A 163 0.27 4.72 4.60
N PRO A 164 -0.51 4.95 3.54
CA PRO A 164 -0.15 5.89 2.49
C PRO A 164 -0.13 7.34 2.99
N SER A 165 0.72 8.16 2.38
CA SER A 165 0.68 9.61 2.57
C SER A 165 -0.53 10.24 1.87
N SER A 166 -0.77 11.51 2.16
CA SER A 166 -1.91 12.25 1.60
C SER A 166 -1.94 12.26 0.07
N GLY A 167 -0.78 12.43 -0.58
CA GLY A 167 -0.70 12.42 -2.04
C GLY A 167 -0.92 11.03 -2.64
N GLN A 168 -0.51 9.98 -1.96
CA GLN A 168 -0.79 8.60 -2.38
C GLN A 168 -2.29 8.25 -2.23
N TRP A 169 -2.99 8.82 -1.23
CA TRP A 169 -4.44 8.72 -1.11
C TRP A 169 -5.18 9.40 -2.27
N TRP A 170 -4.64 10.48 -2.83
CA TRP A 170 -5.20 11.14 -4.00
C TRP A 170 -5.11 10.31 -5.29
N ASP A 171 -4.22 9.33 -5.33
CA ASP A 171 -4.04 8.45 -6.47
C ASP A 171 -5.03 7.26 -6.49
N ILE A 172 -5.75 7.03 -5.37
CA ILE A 172 -6.77 5.99 -5.21
C ILE A 172 -8.15 6.52 -5.61
#